data_4a414814806ebcce4f9928b8e1e49da1
#
_entry.id   4a414814806ebcce4f9928b8e1e49da1
#
_cell.length_a   1.000
_cell.length_b   1.000
_cell.length_c   1.000
_cell.angle_alpha   90.00
_cell.angle_beta   90.00
_cell.angle_gamma   90.00
#
_symmetry.space_group_name_H-M   'P 1'
#
loop_
_entity.id
_entity.type
_entity.pdbx_description
1 polymer ?
#
loop_
_entity_poly.entity_id
_entity_poly.type
_entity_poly.pdbx_seq_one_letter_code
_entity_poly.pdbx_strand_id
1 'polypeptide(L)'
;EPFLRCLNGGNFSFFKLGMSLNGVIKGGVITNNASRLLVHKLRNVSEILAIGGNTVRVDRPILDTRLLGENFKNPDIFIYSKKNEFDKTIPLFSVKNRKVIISNDIEKLKNYKLCMIEGGEQMARNLPNFVTHILIFFSNKFINLDSISLNLELELLFLDKLDDNYYG
;
A
#
# COMPACT_ATOMS: atom_id res chain seq x y z
N GLU A 1 1.51 -18.98 -2.55
CA GLU A 1 1.78 -18.32 -3.86
C GLU A 1 2.93 -17.29 -3.75
N PRO A 2 2.87 -16.23 -2.93
CA PRO A 2 3.96 -15.25 -2.82
C PRO A 2 5.30 -15.89 -2.45
N PHE A 3 5.28 -16.82 -1.51
CA PHE A 3 6.45 -17.55 -1.03
C PHE A 3 7.12 -18.36 -2.15
N LEU A 4 6.35 -19.08 -2.95
CA LEU A 4 6.87 -19.87 -4.06
C LEU A 4 7.46 -18.98 -5.16
N ARG A 5 6.85 -17.83 -5.46
CA ARG A 5 7.40 -16.88 -6.42
C ARG A 5 8.74 -16.32 -5.96
N CYS A 6 8.84 -15.92 -4.69
CA CYS A 6 10.08 -15.40 -4.13
C CYS A 6 11.18 -16.46 -4.06
N LEU A 7 10.86 -17.73 -3.77
CA LEU A 7 11.83 -18.84 -3.79
C LEU A 7 12.41 -19.07 -5.19
N ASN A 8 11.58 -18.94 -6.22
CA ASN A 8 11.99 -19.12 -7.61
C ASN A 8 12.67 -17.86 -8.20
N GLY A 9 13.08 -16.91 -7.36
CA GLY A 9 13.74 -15.68 -7.80
C GLY A 9 12.82 -14.65 -8.45
N GLY A 10 11.50 -14.85 -8.40
CA GLY A 10 10.52 -13.95 -8.96
C GLY A 10 10.14 -12.80 -8.03
N ASN A 11 9.49 -11.78 -8.60
CA ASN A 11 8.86 -10.68 -7.87
C ASN A 11 7.44 -11.07 -7.43
N PHE A 12 7.08 -10.71 -6.20
CA PHE A 12 5.69 -10.67 -5.76
C PHE A 12 5.31 -9.24 -5.40
N SER A 13 4.38 -8.68 -6.17
CA SER A 13 3.86 -7.34 -5.96
C SER A 13 2.36 -7.38 -5.73
N PHE A 14 1.90 -6.68 -4.71
CA PHE A 14 0.48 -6.57 -4.40
C PHE A 14 0.07 -5.13 -4.13
N PHE A 15 -1.15 -4.78 -4.49
CA PHE A 15 -1.74 -3.50 -4.19
C PHE A 15 -2.61 -3.60 -2.93
N LYS A 16 -2.40 -2.72 -1.95
CA LYS A 16 -3.19 -2.65 -0.74
C LYS A 16 -4.14 -1.48 -0.77
N LEU A 17 -5.42 -1.74 -0.48
CA LEU A 17 -6.47 -0.74 -0.42
C LEU A 17 -7.26 -0.87 0.89
N GLY A 18 -7.64 0.25 1.49
CA GLY A 18 -8.63 0.29 2.57
C GLY A 18 -9.88 1.01 2.08
N MET A 19 -11.06 0.43 2.27
CA MET A 19 -12.32 1.03 1.84
C MET A 19 -13.47 0.73 2.80
N SER A 20 -14.53 1.53 2.71
CA SER A 20 -15.81 1.27 3.34
C SER A 20 -16.61 0.19 2.58
N LEU A 21 -17.69 -0.32 3.15
CA LEU A 21 -18.57 -1.29 2.48
C LEU A 21 -19.15 -0.77 1.16
N ASN A 22 -19.35 0.53 1.03
CA ASN A 22 -19.82 1.15 -0.21
C ASN A 22 -18.69 1.69 -1.09
N GLY A 23 -17.45 1.22 -0.92
CA GLY A 23 -16.34 1.51 -1.82
C GLY A 23 -15.70 2.90 -1.65
N VAL A 24 -15.91 3.58 -0.53
CA VAL A 24 -15.25 4.88 -0.26
C VAL A 24 -13.86 4.67 0.31
N ILE A 25 -12.87 5.36 -0.28
CA ILE A 25 -11.46 5.29 0.11
C ILE A 25 -10.91 6.62 0.67
N LYS A 26 -11.79 7.61 0.84
CA LYS A 26 -11.49 8.98 1.29
C LYS A 26 -12.14 9.25 2.65
N GLY A 27 -11.82 10.39 3.27
CA GLY A 27 -12.54 10.87 4.46
C GLY A 27 -11.91 10.45 5.79
N GLY A 28 -10.62 10.23 5.82
CA GLY A 28 -9.87 9.97 7.07
C GLY A 28 -9.60 8.48 7.31
N VAL A 29 -9.56 8.07 8.57
CA VAL A 29 -9.28 6.69 8.96
C VAL A 29 -10.54 5.83 8.75
N ILE A 30 -10.50 4.98 7.73
CA ILE A 30 -11.60 4.10 7.33
C ILE A 30 -11.56 2.80 8.12
N THR A 31 -10.41 2.13 8.17
CA THR A 31 -10.22 0.81 8.77
C THR A 31 -9.88 0.89 10.27
N ASN A 32 -10.11 -0.21 11.01
CA ASN A 32 -9.87 -0.31 12.46
C ASN A 32 -8.37 -0.46 12.80
N ASN A 33 -8.07 -0.52 14.10
CA ASN A 33 -6.69 -0.64 14.60
C ASN A 33 -6.07 -1.99 14.26
N ALA A 34 -6.83 -3.08 14.26
CA ALA A 34 -6.33 -4.40 13.90
C ALA A 34 -5.91 -4.45 12.43
N SER A 35 -6.72 -3.90 11.52
CA SER A 35 -6.37 -3.73 10.10
C SER A 35 -5.09 -2.90 9.94
N ARG A 36 -4.96 -1.79 10.67
CA ARG A 36 -3.76 -0.95 10.64
C ARG A 36 -2.52 -1.70 11.15
N LEU A 37 -2.66 -2.49 12.21
CA LEU A 37 -1.57 -3.32 12.72
C LEU A 37 -1.11 -4.34 11.68
N LEU A 38 -2.06 -5.00 10.99
CA LEU A 38 -1.72 -5.93 9.91
C LEU A 38 -1.01 -5.23 8.75
N VAL A 39 -1.43 -4.03 8.36
CA VAL A 39 -0.71 -3.21 7.37
C VAL A 39 0.73 -2.94 7.80
N HIS A 40 0.97 -2.63 9.08
CA HIS A 40 2.34 -2.44 9.58
C HIS A 40 3.17 -3.74 9.55
N LYS A 41 2.55 -4.91 9.80
CA LYS A 41 3.21 -6.21 9.61
C LYS A 41 3.59 -6.45 8.14
N LEU A 42 2.70 -6.13 7.21
CA LEU A 42 2.97 -6.24 5.77
C LEU A 42 4.10 -5.31 5.33
N ARG A 43 4.15 -4.08 5.83
CA ARG A 43 5.27 -3.15 5.59
C ARG A 43 6.59 -3.71 6.11
N ASN A 44 6.59 -4.33 7.31
CA ASN A 44 7.81 -4.89 7.89
C ASN A 44 8.43 -6.02 7.05
N VAL A 45 7.60 -6.84 6.41
CA VAL A 45 8.10 -7.94 5.57
C VAL A 45 8.39 -7.50 4.12
N SER A 46 7.84 -6.37 3.68
CA SER A 46 8.10 -5.84 2.34
C SER A 46 9.51 -5.28 2.22
N GLU A 47 10.17 -5.52 1.09
CA GLU A 47 11.45 -4.89 0.78
C GLU A 47 11.27 -3.42 0.43
N ILE A 48 10.20 -3.13 -0.34
CA ILE A 48 9.89 -1.78 -0.80
C ILE A 48 8.38 -1.52 -0.73
N LEU A 49 8.03 -0.28 -0.40
CA LEU A 49 6.66 0.22 -0.43
C LEU A 49 6.57 1.33 -1.48
N ALA A 50 5.73 1.11 -2.48
CA ALA A 50 5.48 2.09 -3.54
C ALA A 50 4.24 2.94 -3.23
N ILE A 51 4.31 4.24 -3.54
CA ILE A 51 3.23 5.21 -3.33
C ILE A 51 3.24 6.27 -4.42
N GLY A 52 2.07 6.78 -4.78
CA GLY A 52 1.93 7.88 -5.74
C GLY A 52 2.43 9.22 -5.18
N GLY A 53 3.16 9.99 -6.00
CA GLY A 53 3.70 11.28 -5.59
C GLY A 53 2.65 12.30 -5.16
N ASN A 54 1.44 12.26 -5.72
CA ASN A 54 0.35 13.12 -5.28
C ASN A 54 -0.11 12.78 -3.85
N THR A 55 -0.26 11.49 -3.55
CA THR A 55 -0.59 11.01 -2.20
C THR A 55 0.46 11.47 -1.18
N VAL A 56 1.74 11.39 -1.55
CA VAL A 56 2.83 11.90 -0.67
C VAL A 56 2.68 13.38 -0.38
N ARG A 57 2.34 14.21 -1.37
CA ARG A 57 2.20 15.67 -1.20
C ARG A 57 0.98 16.04 -0.36
N VAL A 58 -0.14 15.36 -0.58
CA VAL A 58 -1.42 15.66 0.07
C VAL A 58 -1.47 15.10 1.48
N ASP A 59 -1.19 13.80 1.64
CA ASP A 59 -1.38 13.08 2.90
C ASP A 59 -0.18 13.21 3.84
N ARG A 60 0.99 13.65 3.32
CA ARG A 60 2.24 13.82 4.09
C ARG A 60 2.55 12.60 4.99
N PRO A 61 2.56 11.38 4.45
CA PRO A 61 2.58 10.17 5.25
C PRO A 61 3.95 9.89 5.88
N ILE A 62 3.97 9.01 6.89
CA ILE A 62 5.21 8.49 7.49
C ILE A 62 5.63 7.19 6.81
N LEU A 63 4.69 6.28 6.57
CA LEU A 63 4.89 4.96 5.93
C LEU A 63 5.92 4.08 6.64
N ASP A 64 5.83 4.01 7.94
CA ASP A 64 6.71 3.24 8.81
C ASP A 64 6.01 2.02 9.42
N THR A 65 6.71 1.33 10.32
CA THR A 65 6.25 0.15 11.06
C THR A 65 6.00 0.43 12.55
N ARG A 66 5.84 1.71 12.95
CA ARG A 66 5.77 2.15 14.36
C ARG A 66 4.78 1.42 15.26
N LEU A 67 3.68 0.88 14.70
CA LEU A 67 2.71 0.11 15.49
C LEU A 67 3.25 -1.26 15.94
N LEU A 68 4.37 -1.72 15.39
CA LEU A 68 5.04 -2.95 15.81
C LEU A 68 6.10 -2.71 16.90
N GLY A 69 6.51 -1.46 17.12
CA GLY A 69 7.61 -1.08 18.01
C GLY A 69 8.88 -0.66 17.27
N GLU A 70 9.95 -0.39 18.03
CA GLU A 70 11.18 0.24 17.48
C GLU A 70 12.12 -0.74 16.76
N ASN A 71 12.01 -2.04 17.04
CA ASN A 71 12.95 -3.06 16.54
C ASN A 71 12.56 -3.66 15.18
N PHE A 72 11.53 -3.12 14.53
CA PHE A 72 11.05 -3.64 13.26
C PHE A 72 11.62 -2.86 12.08
N LYS A 73 11.88 -3.58 10.98
CA LYS A 73 12.42 -3.00 9.75
C LYS A 73 11.36 -2.12 9.07
N ASN A 74 11.77 -0.93 8.62
CA ASN A 74 10.99 -0.12 7.71
C ASN A 74 11.30 -0.49 6.26
N PRO A 75 10.31 -0.60 5.35
CA PRO A 75 10.55 -0.83 3.94
C PRO A 75 11.23 0.39 3.31
N ASP A 76 12.01 0.16 2.26
CA ASP A 76 12.40 1.23 1.36
C ASP A 76 11.15 1.86 0.72
N ILE A 77 11.21 3.13 0.34
CA ILE A 77 10.09 3.85 -0.27
C ILE A 77 10.38 4.11 -1.74
N PHE A 78 9.41 3.80 -2.59
CA PHE A 78 9.40 4.18 -3.99
C PHE A 78 8.26 5.18 -4.23
N ILE A 79 8.61 6.42 -4.53
CA ILE A 79 7.62 7.46 -4.87
C ILE A 79 7.47 7.47 -6.40
N TYR A 80 6.33 6.97 -6.87
CA TYR A 80 6.00 7.01 -8.29
C TYR A 80 5.53 8.41 -8.68
N SER A 81 6.39 9.16 -9.35
CA SER A 81 6.12 10.57 -9.69
C SER A 81 6.94 11.05 -10.88
N LYS A 82 6.31 11.83 -11.76
CA LYS A 82 7.00 12.59 -12.81
C LYS A 82 7.75 13.82 -12.23
N LYS A 83 7.31 14.34 -11.09
CA LYS A 83 7.94 15.46 -10.40
C LYS A 83 8.90 14.91 -9.34
N ASN A 84 10.15 15.36 -9.35
CA ASN A 84 11.19 14.89 -8.42
C ASN A 84 11.27 15.72 -7.14
N GLU A 85 10.63 16.89 -7.11
CA GLU A 85 10.65 17.80 -5.97
C GLU A 85 9.58 17.44 -4.94
N PHE A 86 10.01 17.30 -3.70
CA PHE A 86 9.17 17.04 -2.54
C PHE A 86 9.64 17.87 -1.36
N ASP A 87 8.69 18.35 -0.59
CA ASP A 87 8.93 18.96 0.71
C ASP A 87 9.60 17.95 1.64
N LYS A 88 10.84 18.22 2.06
CA LYS A 88 11.63 17.34 2.93
C LYS A 88 11.13 17.29 4.37
N THR A 89 10.20 18.18 4.75
CA THR A 89 9.52 18.12 6.05
C THR A 89 8.42 17.06 6.10
N ILE A 90 8.08 16.41 4.98
CA ILE A 90 7.18 15.25 4.98
C ILE A 90 7.81 14.13 5.80
N PRO A 91 7.09 13.59 6.80
CA PRO A 91 7.68 12.68 7.78
C PRO A 91 8.34 11.43 7.18
N LEU A 92 7.88 10.94 6.02
CA LEU A 92 8.51 9.78 5.37
C LEU A 92 10.02 9.98 5.08
N PHE A 93 10.48 11.22 4.88
CA PHE A 93 11.90 11.49 4.59
C PHE A 93 12.79 11.49 5.84
N SER A 94 12.20 11.57 7.04
CA SER A 94 12.94 11.58 8.32
C SER A 94 13.10 10.19 8.94
N VAL A 95 12.41 9.17 8.41
CA VAL A 95 12.50 7.80 8.95
C VAL A 95 13.90 7.22 8.62
N LYS A 96 14.60 6.79 9.66
CA LYS A 96 15.97 6.27 9.55
C LYS A 96 16.01 4.86 8.92
N ASN A 97 17.19 4.49 8.44
CA ASN A 97 17.53 3.14 7.96
C ASN A 97 16.69 2.64 6.79
N ARG A 98 16.24 3.54 5.91
CA ARG A 98 15.58 3.18 4.64
C ARG A 98 15.98 4.12 3.53
N LYS A 99 15.87 3.67 2.28
CA LYS A 99 16.07 4.50 1.08
C LYS A 99 14.73 5.09 0.63
N VAL A 100 14.79 6.28 0.03
CA VAL A 100 13.64 6.89 -0.66
C VAL A 100 14.05 7.13 -2.10
N ILE A 101 13.38 6.43 -3.02
CA ILE A 101 13.61 6.47 -4.46
C ILE A 101 12.46 7.23 -5.10
N ILE A 102 12.73 8.21 -5.93
CA ILE A 102 11.74 8.95 -6.71
C ILE A 102 11.95 8.61 -8.18
N SER A 103 10.93 8.10 -8.84
CA SER A 103 11.02 7.72 -10.26
C SER A 103 9.65 7.76 -10.93
N ASN A 104 9.64 8.02 -12.23
CA ASN A 104 8.48 7.86 -13.11
C ASN A 104 8.45 6.51 -13.84
N ASP A 105 9.40 5.63 -13.54
CA ASP A 105 9.51 4.29 -14.10
C ASP A 105 9.14 3.26 -13.03
N ILE A 106 7.89 2.82 -13.05
CA ILE A 106 7.34 1.88 -12.07
C ILE A 106 7.87 0.44 -12.27
N GLU A 107 8.41 0.12 -13.46
CA GLU A 107 8.96 -1.20 -13.78
C GLU A 107 10.20 -1.54 -12.91
N LYS A 108 10.86 -0.53 -12.34
CA LYS A 108 11.97 -0.72 -11.38
C LYS A 108 11.57 -1.52 -10.15
N LEU A 109 10.28 -1.57 -9.82
CA LEU A 109 9.78 -2.37 -8.70
C LEU A 109 9.96 -3.88 -8.93
N LYS A 110 10.08 -4.33 -10.17
CA LYS A 110 10.37 -5.75 -10.50
C LYS A 110 11.71 -6.25 -9.95
N ASN A 111 12.63 -5.33 -9.61
CA ASN A 111 13.94 -5.68 -9.03
C ASN A 111 13.86 -6.08 -7.54
N TYR A 112 12.70 -5.94 -6.92
CA TYR A 112 12.48 -6.28 -5.51
C TYR A 112 11.66 -7.56 -5.41
N LYS A 113 11.98 -8.43 -4.44
CA LYS A 113 11.28 -9.69 -4.25
C LYS A 113 9.85 -9.51 -3.74
N LEU A 114 9.66 -8.63 -2.75
CA LEU A 114 8.37 -8.36 -2.15
C LEU A 114 8.07 -6.86 -2.16
N CYS A 115 7.06 -6.49 -2.94
CA CYS A 115 6.66 -5.12 -3.20
C CYS A 115 5.23 -4.88 -2.71
N MET A 116 5.06 -3.95 -1.78
CA MET A 116 3.73 -3.47 -1.39
C MET A 116 3.45 -2.15 -2.10
N ILE A 117 2.30 -2.01 -2.73
CA ILE A 117 1.89 -0.77 -3.36
C ILE A 117 0.70 -0.20 -2.58
N GLU A 118 0.81 1.03 -2.14
CA GLU A 118 -0.27 1.78 -1.51
C GLU A 118 -0.67 2.98 -2.37
N GLY A 119 -1.94 3.33 -2.34
CA GLY A 119 -2.42 4.51 -3.07
C GLY A 119 -3.93 4.61 -3.11
N GLY A 120 -4.41 5.67 -3.73
CA GLY A 120 -5.82 5.90 -3.99
C GLY A 120 -6.26 5.37 -5.35
N GLU A 121 -7.43 5.86 -5.78
CA GLU A 121 -8.10 5.46 -7.03
C GLU A 121 -7.20 5.55 -8.27
N GLN A 122 -6.41 6.61 -8.37
CA GLN A 122 -5.54 6.82 -9.54
C GLN A 122 -4.43 5.76 -9.65
N MET A 123 -3.91 5.29 -8.52
CA MET A 123 -2.96 4.19 -8.49
C MET A 123 -3.66 2.87 -8.85
N ALA A 124 -4.84 2.62 -8.28
CA ALA A 124 -5.63 1.43 -8.55
C ALA A 124 -6.03 1.30 -10.03
N ARG A 125 -6.38 2.40 -10.69
CA ARG A 125 -6.71 2.43 -12.13
C ARG A 125 -5.52 2.16 -13.06
N ASN A 126 -4.30 2.37 -12.59
CA ASN A 126 -3.07 2.30 -13.38
C ASN A 126 -2.07 1.30 -12.78
N LEU A 127 -2.57 0.20 -12.22
CA LEU A 127 -1.71 -0.85 -11.68
C LEU A 127 -0.87 -1.48 -12.80
N PRO A 128 0.44 -1.65 -12.59
CA PRO A 128 1.29 -2.35 -13.56
C PRO A 128 0.89 -3.83 -13.68
N ASN A 129 1.10 -4.41 -14.86
CA ASN A 129 0.73 -5.81 -15.15
C ASN A 129 1.44 -6.84 -14.26
N PHE A 130 2.55 -6.50 -13.62
CA PHE A 130 3.24 -7.38 -12.69
C PHE A 130 2.59 -7.43 -11.30
N VAL A 131 1.64 -6.53 -11.02
CA VAL A 131 0.82 -6.56 -9.80
C VAL A 131 -0.34 -7.52 -10.03
N THR A 132 -0.24 -8.69 -9.44
CA THR A 132 -1.20 -9.79 -9.68
C THR A 132 -2.21 -9.97 -8.55
N HIS A 133 -2.02 -9.30 -7.43
CA HIS A 133 -2.86 -9.45 -6.24
C HIS A 133 -3.28 -8.09 -5.70
N ILE A 134 -4.50 -8.03 -5.21
CA ILE A 134 -5.05 -6.88 -4.50
C ILE A 134 -5.48 -7.35 -3.11
N LEU A 135 -5.01 -6.66 -2.07
CA LEU A 135 -5.43 -6.90 -0.70
C LEU A 135 -6.31 -5.75 -0.25
N ILE A 136 -7.57 -6.01 0.01
CA ILE A 136 -8.55 -5.01 0.39
C ILE A 136 -8.93 -5.18 1.85
N PHE A 137 -8.90 -4.08 2.60
CA PHE A 137 -9.43 -4.01 3.96
C PHE A 137 -10.78 -3.28 3.91
N PHE A 138 -11.84 -3.99 4.23
CA PHE A 138 -13.20 -3.45 4.29
C PHE A 138 -13.54 -3.05 5.71
N SER A 139 -13.92 -1.78 5.92
CA SER A 139 -14.55 -1.40 7.18
C SER A 139 -16.04 -1.71 7.14
N ASN A 140 -16.63 -1.94 8.31
CA ASN A 140 -18.06 -2.14 8.49
C ASN A 140 -18.91 -0.85 8.37
N LYS A 141 -18.40 0.16 7.66
CA LYS A 141 -19.02 1.49 7.56
C LYS A 141 -19.59 1.75 6.18
N PHE A 142 -20.70 2.48 6.14
CA PHE A 142 -21.17 3.20 4.96
C PHE A 142 -20.79 4.67 5.13
N ILE A 143 -20.11 5.25 4.14
CA ILE A 143 -19.62 6.62 4.17
C ILE A 143 -20.32 7.40 3.05
N ASN A 144 -20.90 8.56 3.39
CA ASN A 144 -21.59 9.44 2.43
C ASN A 144 -20.58 10.30 1.65
N LEU A 145 -19.80 9.66 0.81
CA LEU A 145 -18.84 10.25 -0.12
C LEU A 145 -18.81 9.40 -1.40
N ASP A 146 -18.22 9.93 -2.47
CA ASP A 146 -18.06 9.22 -3.72
C ASP A 146 -17.20 7.96 -3.55
N SER A 147 -17.73 6.83 -3.99
CA SER A 147 -17.02 5.56 -4.05
C SER A 147 -15.94 5.56 -5.12
N ILE A 148 -14.97 4.65 -4.97
CA ILE A 148 -14.02 4.37 -6.05
C ILE A 148 -14.74 3.68 -7.21
N SER A 149 -14.42 4.09 -8.43
CA SER A 149 -14.92 3.46 -9.66
C SER A 149 -13.78 2.73 -10.35
N LEU A 150 -13.75 1.41 -10.24
CA LEU A 150 -12.78 0.53 -10.90
C LEU A 150 -13.53 -0.45 -11.80
N ASN A 151 -12.97 -0.71 -12.98
CA ASN A 151 -13.43 -1.77 -13.88
C ASN A 151 -12.36 -2.88 -13.86
N LEU A 152 -12.44 -3.75 -12.85
CA LEU A 152 -11.53 -4.88 -12.66
C LEU A 152 -12.37 -6.12 -12.39
N GLU A 153 -12.03 -7.21 -13.08
CA GLU A 153 -12.51 -8.54 -12.72
C GLU A 153 -11.49 -9.17 -11.77
N LEU A 154 -11.95 -9.62 -10.62
CA LEU A 154 -11.11 -10.19 -9.57
C LEU A 154 -11.64 -11.56 -9.16
N GLU A 155 -10.73 -12.50 -8.98
CA GLU A 155 -11.01 -13.76 -8.31
C GLU A 155 -10.80 -13.57 -6.81
N LEU A 156 -11.83 -13.86 -6.01
CA LEU A 156 -11.71 -13.82 -4.55
C LEU A 156 -10.95 -15.06 -4.06
N LEU A 157 -9.72 -14.86 -3.60
CA LEU A 157 -8.86 -15.93 -3.11
C LEU A 157 -9.17 -16.29 -1.66
N PHE A 158 -9.48 -15.32 -0.84
CA PHE A 158 -9.90 -15.50 0.55
C PHE A 158 -10.67 -14.27 1.05
N LEU A 159 -11.45 -14.46 2.10
CA LEU A 159 -12.07 -13.39 2.87
C LEU A 159 -12.00 -13.78 4.34
N ASP A 160 -11.39 -12.95 5.17
CA ASP A 160 -11.23 -13.21 6.59
C ASP A 160 -11.66 -12.01 7.42
N LYS A 161 -11.94 -12.23 8.69
CA LYS A 161 -12.40 -11.22 9.63
C LYS A 161 -11.25 -10.74 10.51
N LEU A 162 -11.18 -9.43 10.73
CA LEU A 162 -10.17 -8.79 11.57
C LEU A 162 -10.87 -7.80 12.51
N ASP A 163 -11.24 -8.29 13.71
CA ASP A 163 -12.19 -7.66 14.62
C ASP A 163 -13.55 -7.40 13.94
N ASP A 164 -13.93 -6.14 13.76
CA ASP A 164 -15.16 -5.69 13.11
C ASP A 164 -14.99 -5.38 11.61
N ASN A 165 -13.79 -5.55 11.06
CA ASN A 165 -13.47 -5.37 9.66
C ASN A 165 -13.27 -6.71 8.95
N TYR A 166 -13.22 -6.67 7.62
CA TYR A 166 -12.88 -7.81 6.76
C TYR A 166 -11.70 -7.47 5.85
N TYR A 167 -10.96 -8.48 5.41
CA TYR A 167 -9.93 -8.31 4.40
C TYR A 167 -9.84 -9.55 3.50
N GLY A 168 -9.46 -9.33 2.25
CA GLY A 168 -9.32 -10.37 1.24
C GLY A 168 -8.57 -9.89 0.01
#